data_379a47e41ecd3e640e25b66d87ac6fdd
#
_entry.id   379a47e41ecd3e640e25b66d87ac6fdd
#
_cell.length_a   1.000
_cell.length_b   1.000
_cell.length_c   1.000
_cell.angle_alpha   90.00
_cell.angle_beta   90.00
_cell.angle_gamma   90.00
#
_symmetry.space_group_name_H-M   'P 1'
#
loop_
_entity.id
_entity.type
_entity.pdbx_description
1 polymer ?
#
loop_
_entity_poly.entity_id
_entity_poly.type
_entity_poly.pdbx_seq_one_letter_code
_entity_poly.pdbx_strand_id
1 'polypeptide(L)'
;NIGCWSFCQDKIMTTGGEGGMVTTNDKSLWSKMWSYKDLGKSYEAVYQRKHPKGFLWLNESFGTNWRMTEMQAIIGRIQLKRMSNWHTKRINNANEIWKTAKQCKGLRVPSIPEYIEHAAYKCYVFVKPKVLKNGWDRDKIINEINALGVPCYFGSCSEVYLEKSFDDTKFRPKERLTNA
;
A
#
# COMPACT_ATOMS: atom_id res chain seq x y z
N ASN A 1 -0.57 -17.67 5.92
CA ASN A 1 -0.67 -16.41 5.17
C ASN A 1 -0.24 -15.24 6.05
N ILE A 2 0.32 -14.20 5.43
CA ILE A 2 0.79 -12.97 6.09
C ILE A 2 0.12 -11.78 5.40
N GLY A 3 -0.42 -10.85 6.17
CA GLY A 3 -0.88 -9.54 5.71
C GLY A 3 0.15 -8.48 6.06
N CYS A 4 0.53 -7.65 5.07
CA CYS A 4 1.44 -6.52 5.24
C CYS A 4 0.68 -5.22 4.97
N TRP A 5 0.71 -4.31 5.93
CA TRP A 5 -0.04 -3.06 5.91
C TRP A 5 0.92 -1.88 5.98
N SER A 6 0.74 -0.90 5.12
CA SER A 6 1.49 0.35 5.14
C SER A 6 0.64 1.46 5.74
N PHE A 7 1.23 2.24 6.63
CA PHE A 7 0.64 3.43 7.24
C PHE A 7 1.44 4.70 6.90
N CYS A 8 2.09 4.69 5.74
CA CYS A 8 2.81 5.85 5.26
C CYS A 8 1.84 7.01 4.97
N GLN A 9 2.38 8.22 4.82
CA GLN A 9 1.60 9.47 4.82
C GLN A 9 0.51 9.56 3.75
N ASP A 10 0.68 8.88 2.61
CA ASP A 10 -0.26 8.93 1.48
C ASP A 10 -1.31 7.80 1.50
N LYS A 11 -1.29 6.91 2.51
CA LYS A 11 -2.27 5.84 2.64
C LYS A 11 -3.60 6.35 3.19
N ILE A 12 -4.66 5.57 3.00
CA ILE A 12 -6.00 5.89 3.54
C ILE A 12 -5.93 6.09 5.06
N MET A 13 -5.14 5.27 5.73
CA MET A 13 -4.83 5.34 7.14
C MET A 13 -3.33 5.53 7.31
N THR A 14 -2.93 6.55 8.07
CA THR A 14 -1.53 6.82 8.38
C THR A 14 -1.31 6.88 9.88
N THR A 15 -0.08 6.70 10.33
CA THR A 15 0.32 6.79 11.74
C THR A 15 1.20 8.02 12.01
N GLY A 16 0.85 9.14 11.37
CA GLY A 16 1.55 10.42 11.55
C GLY A 16 2.82 10.57 10.70
N GLY A 17 2.82 9.92 9.53
CA GLY A 17 3.92 9.98 8.56
C GLY A 17 4.27 8.61 8.03
N GLU A 18 4.99 7.81 8.79
CA GLU A 18 5.41 6.47 8.44
C GLU A 18 4.95 5.47 9.48
N GLY A 19 4.76 4.23 9.04
CA GLY A 19 4.41 3.10 9.89
C GLY A 19 3.95 1.91 9.09
N GLY A 20 3.77 0.79 9.78
CA GLY A 20 3.28 -0.43 9.17
C GLY A 20 2.83 -1.45 10.21
N MET A 21 2.19 -2.49 9.73
CA MET A 21 1.76 -3.62 10.52
C MET A 21 1.90 -4.90 9.71
N VAL A 22 2.22 -5.97 10.41
CA VAL A 22 2.17 -7.33 9.87
C VAL A 22 1.17 -8.14 10.68
N THR A 23 0.30 -8.87 10.00
CA THR A 23 -0.71 -9.73 10.63
C THR A 23 -0.62 -11.16 10.12
N THR A 24 -0.84 -12.13 10.99
CA THR A 24 -0.91 -13.55 10.63
C THR A 24 -1.70 -14.32 11.67
N ASN A 25 -2.29 -15.45 11.27
CA ASN A 25 -2.90 -16.43 12.17
C ASN A 25 -1.93 -17.58 12.53
N ASP A 26 -0.72 -17.57 11.97
CA ASP A 26 0.33 -18.55 12.25
C ASP A 26 1.20 -18.08 13.42
N LYS A 27 1.12 -18.77 14.54
CA LYS A 27 1.87 -18.43 15.77
C LYS A 27 3.39 -18.49 15.58
N SER A 28 3.89 -19.42 14.77
CA SER A 28 5.33 -19.56 14.51
C SER A 28 5.84 -18.36 13.68
N LEU A 29 5.12 -17.98 12.63
CA LEU A 29 5.44 -16.80 11.86
C LEU A 29 5.34 -15.52 12.70
N TRP A 30 4.27 -15.39 13.49
CA TRP A 30 4.11 -14.25 14.41
C TRP A 30 5.30 -14.11 15.36
N SER A 31 5.71 -15.21 16.01
CA SER A 31 6.84 -15.20 16.94
C SER A 31 8.15 -14.73 16.30
N LYS A 32 8.45 -15.23 15.10
CA LYS A 32 9.64 -14.83 14.34
C LYS A 32 9.60 -13.35 13.94
N MET A 33 8.46 -12.88 13.42
CA MET A 33 8.28 -11.47 13.02
C MET A 33 8.34 -10.54 14.22
N TRP A 34 7.72 -10.93 15.33
CA TRP A 34 7.75 -10.16 16.57
C TRP A 34 9.19 -10.02 17.09
N SER A 35 9.94 -11.11 17.13
CA SER A 35 11.34 -11.12 17.53
C SER A 35 12.20 -10.25 16.60
N TYR A 36 12.07 -10.42 15.29
CA TYR A 36 12.86 -9.69 14.31
C TYR A 36 12.68 -8.18 14.42
N LYS A 37 11.44 -7.67 14.60
CA LYS A 37 11.15 -6.23 14.75
C LYS A 37 11.65 -5.65 16.07
N ASP A 38 11.99 -6.48 17.07
CA ASP A 38 12.40 -6.07 18.41
C ASP A 38 13.80 -6.58 18.78
N LEU A 39 14.77 -6.32 17.93
CA LEU A 39 16.19 -6.61 18.14
C LEU A 39 16.51 -8.10 18.35
N GLY A 40 15.65 -8.99 17.93
CA GLY A 40 15.84 -10.43 18.12
C GLY A 40 15.46 -10.96 19.49
N LYS A 41 14.76 -10.17 20.33
CA LYS A 41 14.18 -10.63 21.58
C LYS A 41 12.97 -11.49 21.29
N SER A 42 12.79 -12.62 21.99
CA SER A 42 11.53 -13.34 21.89
C SER A 42 10.47 -12.74 22.83
N TYR A 43 9.18 -12.84 22.45
CA TYR A 43 8.08 -12.42 23.31
C TYR A 43 8.10 -13.15 24.66
N GLU A 44 8.43 -14.45 24.64
CA GLU A 44 8.58 -15.27 25.81
C GLU A 44 9.70 -14.77 26.73
N ALA A 45 10.88 -14.45 26.16
CA ALA A 45 12.00 -13.93 26.93
C ALA A 45 11.66 -12.60 27.63
N VAL A 46 10.89 -11.73 26.98
CA VAL A 46 10.55 -10.42 27.51
C VAL A 46 9.43 -10.48 28.55
N TYR A 47 8.37 -11.27 28.31
CA TYR A 47 7.13 -11.19 29.09
C TYR A 47 6.80 -12.42 29.93
N GLN A 48 7.40 -13.55 29.66
CA GLN A 48 7.02 -14.82 30.31
C GLN A 48 8.16 -15.45 31.13
N ARG A 49 9.39 -15.32 30.66
CA ARG A 49 10.57 -15.89 31.34
C ARG A 49 11.08 -14.93 32.41
N LYS A 50 11.45 -15.49 33.58
CA LYS A 50 12.17 -14.70 34.59
C LYS A 50 13.54 -14.30 34.08
N HIS A 51 13.87 -13.02 34.19
CA HIS A 51 15.19 -12.47 33.85
C HIS A 51 15.61 -11.40 34.86
N PRO A 52 16.90 -11.05 34.96
CA PRO A 52 17.40 -9.98 35.81
C PRO A 52 16.74 -8.64 35.47
N LYS A 53 16.70 -7.74 36.44
CA LYS A 53 16.29 -6.34 36.16
C LYS A 53 17.18 -5.75 35.08
N GLY A 54 16.58 -5.08 34.10
CA GLY A 54 17.23 -4.61 32.87
C GLY A 54 17.02 -5.58 31.71
N PHE A 55 17.56 -5.23 30.56
CA PHE A 55 17.36 -5.97 29.31
C PHE A 55 18.59 -6.82 28.93
N LEU A 56 19.16 -7.53 29.92
CA LEU A 56 20.34 -8.39 29.70
C LEU A 56 19.92 -9.77 29.19
N TRP A 57 20.63 -10.27 28.17
CA TRP A 57 20.53 -11.65 27.67
C TRP A 57 19.15 -12.04 27.11
N LEU A 58 18.39 -11.06 26.55
CA LEU A 58 17.07 -11.29 25.98
C LEU A 58 17.08 -11.45 24.45
N ASN A 59 18.16 -11.07 23.80
CA ASN A 59 18.31 -11.16 22.35
C ASN A 59 18.72 -12.58 21.96
N GLU A 60 17.82 -13.34 21.38
CA GLU A 60 18.01 -14.76 21.03
C GLU A 60 18.33 -14.95 19.55
N SER A 61 18.19 -13.90 18.75
CA SER A 61 18.49 -13.87 17.34
C SER A 61 18.89 -12.46 16.90
N PHE A 62 19.35 -12.31 15.65
CA PHE A 62 19.51 -10.99 15.05
C PHE A 62 18.13 -10.41 14.66
N GLY A 63 18.00 -9.10 14.80
CA GLY A 63 16.78 -8.37 14.45
C GLY A 63 17.03 -6.89 14.24
N THR A 64 15.95 -6.15 14.04
CA THR A 64 15.97 -4.71 13.82
C THR A 64 15.12 -3.98 14.86
N ASN A 65 15.23 -2.67 14.95
CA ASN A 65 14.37 -1.87 15.80
C ASN A 65 13.27 -1.20 14.95
N TRP A 66 12.20 -1.94 14.72
CA TRP A 66 11.02 -1.47 13.96
C TRP A 66 9.78 -1.32 14.85
N ARG A 67 9.99 -0.98 16.10
CA ARG A 67 8.89 -0.72 17.02
C ARG A 67 8.19 0.60 16.66
N MET A 68 6.87 0.53 16.52
CA MET A 68 6.04 1.73 16.40
C MET A 68 6.09 2.52 17.73
N THR A 69 6.17 3.83 17.66
CA THR A 69 6.08 4.70 18.84
C THR A 69 4.64 4.77 19.35
N GLU A 70 4.45 5.07 20.64
CA GLU A 70 3.12 5.23 21.24
C GLU A 70 2.30 6.34 20.57
N MET A 71 2.96 7.44 20.17
CA MET A 71 2.31 8.53 19.44
C MET A 71 1.76 8.06 18.08
N GLN A 72 2.54 7.30 17.34
CA GLN A 72 2.10 6.71 16.08
C GLN A 72 0.94 5.73 16.29
N ALA A 73 1.03 4.90 17.33
CA ALA A 73 0.00 3.93 17.67
C ALA A 73 -1.33 4.61 18.03
N ILE A 74 -1.31 5.71 18.78
CA ILE A 74 -2.51 6.48 19.13
C ILE A 74 -3.15 7.08 17.90
N ILE A 75 -2.36 7.70 17.00
CA ILE A 75 -2.86 8.24 15.73
C ILE A 75 -3.51 7.13 14.90
N GLY A 76 -2.83 6.00 14.74
CA GLY A 76 -3.35 4.85 14.01
C GLY A 76 -4.66 4.32 14.58
N ARG A 77 -4.79 4.20 15.90
CA ARG A 77 -6.03 3.78 16.56
C ARG A 77 -7.19 4.74 16.32
N ILE A 78 -6.93 6.04 16.33
CA ILE A 78 -7.96 7.06 16.03
C ILE A 78 -8.41 6.93 14.57
N GLN A 79 -7.47 6.80 13.64
CA GLN A 79 -7.78 6.68 12.23
C GLN A 79 -8.50 5.36 11.92
N LEU A 80 -8.10 4.25 12.53
CA LEU A 80 -8.76 2.96 12.38
C LEU A 80 -10.26 3.02 12.74
N LYS A 81 -10.61 3.72 13.81
CA LYS A 81 -12.03 3.95 14.18
C LYS A 81 -12.83 4.73 13.13
N ARG A 82 -12.16 5.53 12.30
CA ARG A 82 -12.78 6.33 11.23
C ARG A 82 -12.84 5.60 9.89
N MET A 83 -12.12 4.48 9.75
CA MET A 83 -11.94 3.78 8.47
C MET A 83 -13.24 3.38 7.79
N SER A 84 -14.22 2.85 8.52
CA SER A 84 -15.50 2.43 7.94
C SER A 84 -16.22 3.58 7.22
N ASN A 85 -16.28 4.76 7.84
CA ASN A 85 -16.89 5.93 7.22
C ASN A 85 -16.08 6.43 6.01
N TRP A 86 -14.76 6.45 6.11
CA TRP A 86 -13.88 6.84 5.00
C TRP A 86 -13.99 5.87 3.84
N HIS A 87 -14.04 4.57 4.11
CA HIS A 87 -14.20 3.55 3.10
C HIS A 87 -15.53 3.72 2.34
N THR A 88 -16.63 3.88 3.05
CA THR A 88 -17.95 4.13 2.42
C THR A 88 -17.91 5.35 1.49
N LYS A 89 -17.35 6.47 1.94
CA LYS A 89 -17.24 7.67 1.10
C LYS A 89 -16.37 7.44 -0.13
N ARG A 90 -15.22 6.75 0.04
CA ARG A 90 -14.30 6.46 -1.08
C ARG A 90 -14.94 5.57 -2.13
N ILE A 91 -15.61 4.52 -1.71
CA ILE A 91 -16.30 3.60 -2.63
C ILE A 91 -17.43 4.32 -3.36
N ASN A 92 -18.23 5.12 -2.69
CA ASN A 92 -19.29 5.89 -3.34
C ASN A 92 -18.71 6.84 -4.40
N ASN A 93 -17.66 7.59 -4.07
CA ASN A 93 -16.99 8.48 -5.02
C ASN A 93 -16.37 7.71 -6.20
N ALA A 94 -15.70 6.58 -5.94
CA ALA A 94 -15.12 5.75 -6.99
C ALA A 94 -16.20 5.18 -7.93
N ASN A 95 -17.32 4.75 -7.38
CA ASN A 95 -18.45 4.22 -8.17
C ASN A 95 -19.05 5.29 -9.11
N GLU A 96 -19.19 6.53 -8.66
CA GLU A 96 -19.65 7.64 -9.54
C GLU A 96 -18.65 7.91 -10.67
N ILE A 97 -17.37 7.94 -10.37
CA ILE A 97 -16.33 8.09 -11.40
C ILE A 97 -16.37 6.91 -12.38
N TRP A 98 -16.43 5.68 -11.90
CA TRP A 98 -16.47 4.49 -12.75
C TRP A 98 -17.74 4.40 -13.57
N LYS A 99 -18.89 4.80 -13.02
CA LYS A 99 -20.16 4.88 -13.73
C LYS A 99 -20.08 5.83 -14.93
N THR A 100 -19.51 7.01 -14.71
CA THR A 100 -19.30 7.99 -15.78
C THR A 100 -18.27 7.50 -16.80
N ALA A 101 -17.14 6.96 -16.35
CA ALA A 101 -16.08 6.45 -17.22
C ALA A 101 -16.55 5.29 -18.11
N LYS A 102 -17.47 4.43 -17.64
CA LYS A 102 -18.07 3.35 -18.45
C LYS A 102 -18.82 3.86 -19.69
N GLN A 103 -19.31 5.08 -19.66
CA GLN A 103 -20.02 5.70 -20.81
C GLN A 103 -19.05 6.17 -21.90
N CYS A 104 -17.78 6.31 -21.58
CA CYS A 104 -16.75 6.76 -22.51
C CYS A 104 -16.13 5.57 -23.24
N LYS A 105 -16.33 5.46 -24.57
CA LYS A 105 -15.79 4.35 -25.40
C LYS A 105 -14.26 4.17 -25.26
N GLY A 106 -13.54 5.28 -25.08
CA GLY A 106 -12.07 5.30 -24.93
C GLY A 106 -11.57 4.87 -23.56
N LEU A 107 -12.45 4.58 -22.60
CA LEU A 107 -12.06 4.25 -21.23
C LEU A 107 -12.51 2.83 -20.85
N ARG A 108 -11.82 2.27 -19.85
CA ARG A 108 -12.16 1.01 -19.19
C ARG A 108 -12.01 1.19 -17.68
N VAL A 109 -12.95 0.69 -16.91
CA VAL A 109 -12.89 0.64 -15.46
C VAL A 109 -12.52 -0.75 -14.98
N PRO A 110 -11.97 -0.91 -13.77
CA PRO A 110 -11.72 -2.22 -13.19
C PRO A 110 -13.02 -3.01 -13.03
N SER A 111 -12.93 -4.32 -13.19
CA SER A 111 -13.98 -5.27 -12.79
C SER A 111 -13.60 -5.80 -11.41
N ILE A 112 -14.40 -5.49 -10.41
CA ILE A 112 -14.17 -5.92 -9.03
C ILE A 112 -15.09 -7.11 -8.78
N PRO A 113 -14.52 -8.31 -8.48
CA PRO A 113 -15.32 -9.48 -8.13
C PRO A 113 -16.13 -9.24 -6.85
N GLU A 114 -17.32 -9.83 -6.76
CA GLU A 114 -18.22 -9.64 -5.61
C GLU A 114 -17.63 -10.07 -4.26
N TYR A 115 -16.70 -11.02 -4.27
CA TYR A 115 -16.03 -11.47 -3.06
C TYR A 115 -14.88 -10.55 -2.60
N ILE A 116 -14.64 -9.43 -3.30
CA ILE A 116 -13.61 -8.45 -2.95
C ILE A 116 -14.26 -7.16 -2.49
N GLU A 117 -13.99 -6.77 -1.24
CA GLU A 117 -14.25 -5.44 -0.74
C GLU A 117 -13.09 -4.52 -1.12
N HIS A 118 -13.27 -3.71 -2.15
CA HIS A 118 -12.21 -2.86 -2.71
C HIS A 118 -12.05 -1.58 -1.88
N ALA A 119 -10.83 -1.29 -1.44
CA ALA A 119 -10.55 -0.15 -0.56
C ALA A 119 -10.62 1.23 -1.24
N ALA A 120 -10.66 1.28 -2.56
CA ALA A 120 -10.62 2.52 -3.35
C ALA A 120 -9.50 3.48 -2.89
N TYR A 121 -8.31 2.93 -2.59
CA TYR A 121 -7.14 3.74 -2.26
C TYR A 121 -6.82 4.73 -3.38
N LYS A 122 -6.86 4.26 -4.63
CA LYS A 122 -6.85 5.09 -5.83
C LYS A 122 -7.98 4.62 -6.76
N CYS A 123 -8.64 5.55 -7.43
CA CYS A 123 -9.68 5.26 -8.39
C CYS A 123 -9.06 5.16 -9.79
N TYR A 124 -8.65 3.96 -10.19
CA TYR A 124 -8.08 3.75 -11.51
C TYR A 124 -9.14 3.72 -12.61
N VAL A 125 -8.82 4.41 -13.70
CA VAL A 125 -9.52 4.31 -14.98
C VAL A 125 -8.47 4.08 -16.07
N PHE A 126 -8.68 3.13 -16.95
CA PHE A 126 -7.71 2.73 -17.95
C PHE A 126 -8.11 3.29 -19.33
N VAL A 127 -7.15 3.87 -20.02
CA VAL A 127 -7.33 4.36 -21.37
C VAL A 127 -7.23 3.21 -22.38
N LYS A 128 -8.07 3.24 -23.42
CA LYS A 128 -8.02 2.35 -24.58
C LYS A 128 -7.44 3.10 -25.78
N PRO A 129 -6.12 3.08 -26.01
CA PRO A 129 -5.48 3.95 -27.01
C PRO A 129 -6.06 3.81 -28.43
N LYS A 130 -6.44 2.59 -28.82
CA LYS A 130 -6.91 2.26 -30.18
C LYS A 130 -8.24 2.94 -30.57
N VAL A 131 -9.01 3.45 -29.60
CA VAL A 131 -10.34 4.04 -29.85
C VAL A 131 -10.39 5.52 -29.46
N LEU A 132 -9.25 6.12 -29.14
CA LEU A 132 -9.17 7.54 -28.89
C LEU A 132 -9.27 8.32 -30.22
N LYS A 133 -9.77 9.55 -30.13
CA LYS A 133 -9.72 10.50 -31.25
C LYS A 133 -8.27 10.82 -31.61
N ASN A 134 -8.03 11.14 -32.89
CA ASN A 134 -6.71 11.56 -33.35
C ASN A 134 -6.17 12.75 -32.53
N GLY A 135 -4.92 12.69 -32.12
CA GLY A 135 -4.29 13.70 -31.28
C GLY A 135 -4.65 13.62 -29.79
N TRP A 136 -5.35 12.57 -29.36
CA TRP A 136 -5.62 12.27 -27.95
C TRP A 136 -4.81 11.05 -27.48
N ASP A 137 -4.24 11.19 -26.29
CA ASP A 137 -3.55 10.15 -25.57
C ASP A 137 -3.89 10.23 -24.07
N ARG A 138 -3.28 9.37 -23.28
CA ARG A 138 -3.46 9.36 -21.81
C ARG A 138 -3.06 10.68 -21.18
N ASP A 139 -1.93 11.22 -21.59
CA ASP A 139 -1.33 12.40 -20.95
C ASP A 139 -2.14 13.65 -21.25
N LYS A 140 -2.67 13.77 -22.47
CA LYS A 140 -3.62 14.83 -22.82
C LYS A 140 -4.91 14.74 -22.00
N ILE A 141 -5.48 13.53 -21.83
CA ILE A 141 -6.66 13.34 -20.99
C ILE A 141 -6.39 13.81 -19.55
N ILE A 142 -5.25 13.43 -18.96
CA ILE A 142 -4.84 13.86 -17.63
C ILE A 142 -4.74 15.39 -17.55
N ASN A 143 -4.08 16.02 -18.52
CA ASN A 143 -3.90 17.46 -18.55
C ASN A 143 -5.23 18.22 -18.65
N GLU A 144 -6.15 17.77 -19.52
CA GLU A 144 -7.47 18.37 -19.66
C GLU A 144 -8.32 18.25 -18.38
N ILE A 145 -8.27 17.10 -17.71
CA ILE A 145 -8.97 16.90 -16.43
C ILE A 145 -8.38 17.82 -15.35
N ASN A 146 -7.05 17.92 -15.26
CA ASN A 146 -6.39 18.82 -14.30
C ASN A 146 -6.70 20.30 -14.61
N ALA A 147 -6.81 20.69 -15.87
CA ALA A 147 -7.19 22.04 -16.27
C ALA A 147 -8.60 22.43 -15.79
N LEU A 148 -9.48 21.44 -15.58
CA LEU A 148 -10.80 21.63 -14.99
C LEU A 148 -10.77 21.67 -13.43
N GLY A 149 -9.59 21.65 -12.80
CA GLY A 149 -9.42 21.69 -11.36
C GLY A 149 -9.63 20.36 -10.65
N VAL A 150 -9.70 19.23 -11.39
CA VAL A 150 -9.88 17.88 -10.82
C VAL A 150 -8.53 17.19 -10.77
N PRO A 151 -8.00 16.80 -9.59
CA PRO A 151 -6.74 16.08 -9.48
C PRO A 151 -6.78 14.75 -10.22
N CYS A 152 -5.96 14.62 -11.25
CA CYS A 152 -5.83 13.43 -12.06
C CYS A 152 -4.36 13.17 -12.38
N TYR A 153 -3.91 11.93 -12.20
CA TYR A 153 -2.52 11.54 -12.37
C TYR A 153 -2.44 10.24 -13.15
N PHE A 154 -1.29 9.95 -13.73
CA PHE A 154 -1.03 8.62 -14.25
C PHE A 154 -0.84 7.61 -13.10
N GLY A 155 -1.06 6.33 -13.38
CA GLY A 155 -0.98 5.27 -12.38
C GLY A 155 0.43 5.07 -11.82
N SER A 156 0.54 4.19 -10.83
CA SER A 156 1.82 3.79 -10.26
C SER A 156 2.73 3.19 -11.34
N CYS A 157 4.04 3.36 -11.19
CA CYS A 157 5.02 2.73 -12.07
C CYS A 157 4.89 1.20 -11.98
N SER A 158 4.56 0.55 -13.08
CA SER A 158 4.50 -0.91 -13.17
C SER A 158 5.87 -1.52 -13.46
N GLU A 159 6.77 -0.76 -14.07
CA GLU A 159 8.07 -1.19 -14.55
C GLU A 159 9.20 -0.58 -13.69
N VAL A 160 9.14 -0.82 -12.38
CA VAL A 160 10.13 -0.31 -11.41
C VAL A 160 11.57 -0.68 -11.80
N TYR A 161 11.76 -1.80 -12.47
CA TYR A 161 13.09 -2.23 -12.94
C TYR A 161 13.70 -1.31 -14.02
N LEU A 162 12.93 -0.37 -14.59
CA LEU A 162 13.44 0.67 -15.51
C LEU A 162 13.97 1.92 -14.80
N GLU A 163 13.83 2.00 -13.47
CA GLU A 163 14.42 3.08 -12.70
C GLU A 163 15.94 3.05 -12.78
N LYS A 164 16.57 4.22 -12.81
CA LYS A 164 18.03 4.37 -12.95
C LYS A 164 18.84 3.60 -11.90
N SER A 165 18.26 3.37 -10.71
CA SER A 165 18.89 2.57 -9.66
C SER A 165 19.14 1.12 -10.04
N PHE A 166 18.49 0.63 -11.09
CA PHE A 166 18.69 -0.72 -11.62
C PHE A 166 19.66 -0.76 -12.81
N ASP A 167 20.09 0.41 -13.33
CA ASP A 167 21.08 0.46 -14.40
C ASP A 167 22.36 -0.24 -13.94
N ASP A 168 22.97 -1.00 -14.84
CA ASP A 168 24.22 -1.73 -14.62
C ASP A 168 24.18 -2.76 -13.46
N THR A 169 22.98 -3.13 -13.01
CA THR A 169 22.80 -4.18 -12.00
C THR A 169 22.33 -5.49 -12.61
N LYS A 170 22.60 -6.61 -11.91
CA LYS A 170 22.06 -7.94 -12.28
C LYS A 170 20.54 -8.07 -12.08
N PHE A 171 19.91 -7.08 -11.45
CA PHE A 171 18.47 -7.07 -11.13
C PHE A 171 17.62 -6.47 -12.26
N ARG A 172 18.24 -5.78 -13.23
CA ARG A 172 17.54 -5.29 -14.40
C ARG A 172 17.40 -6.41 -15.42
N PRO A 173 16.16 -6.76 -15.84
CA PRO A 173 15.96 -7.71 -16.94
C PRO A 173 16.63 -7.23 -18.22
N LYS A 174 17.20 -8.15 -19.02
CA LYS A 174 17.79 -7.82 -20.32
C LYS A 174 16.74 -7.33 -21.32
N GLU A 175 15.53 -7.86 -21.21
CA GLU A 175 14.40 -7.51 -22.07
C GLU A 175 13.24 -6.98 -21.23
N ARG A 176 12.40 -6.16 -21.84
CA ARG A 176 11.23 -5.60 -21.17
C ARG A 176 10.22 -6.68 -20.83
N LEU A 177 9.69 -6.66 -19.62
CA LEU A 177 8.70 -7.63 -19.16
C LEU A 177 7.36 -7.37 -19.86
N THR A 178 6.83 -8.39 -20.55
CA THR A 178 5.63 -8.28 -21.41
C THR A 178 4.33 -8.02 -20.62
N ASN A 179 4.29 -8.40 -19.33
CA ASN A 179 3.12 -8.28 -18.47
C ASN A 179 3.24 -7.19 -17.38
N ALA A 180 4.26 -6.34 -17.46
CA ALA A 180 4.48 -5.26 -16.51
C ALA A 180 3.82 -3.94 -16.98
#